data_5e15955de8fcf7ed643fa1a9eae658b9
#
_entry.id   5e15955de8fcf7ed643fa1a9eae658b9
#
_cell.length_a   1.000
_cell.length_b   1.000
_cell.length_c   1.000
_cell.angle_alpha   90.00
_cell.angle_beta   90.00
_cell.angle_gamma   90.00
#
_symmetry.space_group_name_H-M   'P 1'
#
loop_
_entity.id
_entity.type
_entity.pdbx_description
1 polymer ?
#
loop_
_entity_poly.entity_id
_entity_poly.type
_entity_poly.pdbx_seq_one_letter_code
_entity_poly.pdbx_strand_id
1 'polypeptide(L)'
;MINYIFPSVSAGLKLERRCPNCCRPNGNIHSGIIRRPISDLKISHVGQRRMKCPWCKTTWTIRNEGMTDGRQRTNRLICIGVFLYMLGLSYRAVEAFVHALGCKGSKSTVERDVGRLSQEARTLHSRSLRMGVQIVGVDGTGARMAGRSHEGMLFFVDIGTGKLLLVVRANETDSRQVRQHVRQIMQLVGAEELRTDELSVYDNVVADGSRTICLAHWLKSKCRRAYELSRQLKAEGLSYESQTMLELKQLLHDRWPCPTVPAEVERLVRRFINCHRGTLWKVNQLLQHIERSWPYVGRVGLDPTNNATERAIGLRYKIRAKTMRGFKSWDKALAHPYLSEFLRGQGGVCDLSKVV
;
A
#
# COMPACT_ATOMS: atom_id res chain seq x y z
N MET A 1 -18.51 -8.01 4.41
CA MET A 1 -18.22 -9.00 3.33
C MET A 1 -18.07 -8.24 2.03
N ILE A 2 -17.10 -8.60 1.16
CA ILE A 2 -16.89 -7.95 -0.15
C ILE A 2 -17.52 -8.83 -1.23
N ASN A 3 -18.37 -8.25 -2.06
CA ASN A 3 -18.92 -8.92 -3.22
C ASN A 3 -18.00 -8.72 -4.43
N TYR A 4 -17.44 -9.80 -4.97
CA TYR A 4 -16.52 -9.77 -6.12
C TYR A 4 -17.29 -10.05 -7.42
N ILE A 5 -17.24 -9.10 -8.33
CA ILE A 5 -17.82 -9.21 -9.67
C ILE A 5 -16.71 -9.59 -10.66
N PHE A 6 -16.85 -10.75 -11.27
CA PHE A 6 -15.94 -11.22 -12.31
C PHE A 6 -16.47 -10.84 -13.70
N PRO A 7 -15.58 -10.58 -14.68
CA PRO A 7 -15.99 -10.24 -16.03
C PRO A 7 -16.94 -11.29 -16.63
N SER A 8 -18.01 -10.83 -17.26
CA SER A 8 -18.86 -11.69 -18.09
C SER A 8 -18.12 -12.08 -19.37
N VAL A 9 -18.47 -13.24 -19.93
CA VAL A 9 -17.95 -13.69 -21.22
C VAL A 9 -19.14 -13.99 -22.11
N SER A 10 -19.28 -13.24 -23.19
CA SER A 10 -20.33 -13.45 -24.16
C SER A 10 -19.84 -14.32 -25.34
N ALA A 11 -20.51 -15.40 -25.59
CA ALA A 11 -20.33 -16.18 -26.82
C ALA A 11 -21.05 -15.56 -28.05
N GLY A 12 -21.86 -14.52 -27.80
CA GLY A 12 -22.64 -13.83 -28.82
C GLY A 12 -21.79 -13.02 -29.79
N LEU A 13 -22.28 -12.93 -31.03
CA LEU A 13 -21.64 -12.18 -32.10
C LEU A 13 -22.01 -10.68 -31.99
N LYS A 14 -21.10 -9.82 -31.58
CA LYS A 14 -21.30 -8.38 -31.66
C LYS A 14 -21.27 -7.89 -33.11
N LEU A 15 -22.00 -6.82 -33.38
CA LEU A 15 -21.95 -6.10 -34.65
C LEU A 15 -21.16 -4.82 -34.45
N GLU A 16 -20.09 -4.67 -35.24
CA GLU A 16 -19.33 -3.43 -35.26
C GLU A 16 -19.60 -2.73 -36.60
N ARG A 17 -20.05 -1.48 -36.53
CA ARG A 17 -20.53 -0.75 -37.69
C ARG A 17 -19.46 0.11 -38.37
N ARG A 18 -18.27 0.24 -37.78
CA ARG A 18 -17.18 1.10 -38.29
C ARG A 18 -15.94 0.29 -38.63
N CYS A 19 -15.31 0.62 -39.75
CA CYS A 19 -14.01 0.08 -40.08
C CYS A 19 -12.92 0.61 -39.17
N PRO A 20 -12.07 -0.22 -38.55
CA PRO A 20 -11.01 0.26 -37.66
C PRO A 20 -9.91 1.04 -38.39
N ASN A 21 -9.78 0.88 -39.72
CA ASN A 21 -8.76 1.55 -40.52
C ASN A 21 -9.24 2.90 -41.12
N CYS A 22 -10.34 2.89 -41.85
CA CYS A 22 -10.83 4.10 -42.52
C CYS A 22 -12.00 4.80 -41.81
N CYS A 23 -12.43 4.29 -40.65
CA CYS A 23 -13.50 4.80 -39.79
C CYS A 23 -14.89 4.99 -40.47
N ARG A 24 -15.06 4.59 -41.72
CA ARG A 24 -16.33 4.72 -42.43
C ARG A 24 -17.41 3.85 -41.77
N PRO A 25 -18.58 4.42 -41.44
CA PRO A 25 -19.71 3.67 -40.94
C PRO A 25 -20.44 2.99 -42.09
N ASN A 26 -21.18 1.94 -41.78
CA ASN A 26 -22.12 1.24 -42.67
C ASN A 26 -21.52 0.73 -44.01
N GLY A 27 -21.69 -0.48 -44.31
CA GLY A 27 -21.21 -1.13 -45.53
C GLY A 27 -20.14 -2.19 -45.31
N ASN A 28 -19.76 -2.44 -44.05
CA ASN A 28 -18.85 -3.55 -43.73
C ASN A 28 -19.48 -4.89 -44.06
N ILE A 29 -18.79 -5.68 -44.85
CA ILE A 29 -19.25 -6.98 -45.29
C ILE A 29 -18.87 -8.03 -44.24
N HIS A 30 -19.83 -8.82 -43.82
CA HIS A 30 -19.60 -10.04 -43.04
C HIS A 30 -18.86 -11.06 -43.91
N SER A 31 -17.61 -11.39 -43.52
CA SER A 31 -16.72 -12.27 -44.31
C SER A 31 -16.68 -13.70 -43.75
N GLY A 32 -17.50 -14.03 -42.75
CA GLY A 32 -17.58 -15.35 -42.15
C GLY A 32 -17.49 -15.33 -40.62
N ILE A 33 -17.62 -16.50 -40.02
CA ILE A 33 -17.47 -16.73 -38.57
C ILE A 33 -16.29 -17.67 -38.39
N ILE A 34 -15.37 -17.24 -37.53
CA ILE A 34 -14.20 -18.04 -37.10
C ILE A 34 -14.51 -18.62 -35.73
N ARG A 35 -14.53 -19.96 -35.63
CA ARG A 35 -14.63 -20.63 -34.34
C ARG A 35 -13.24 -20.74 -33.72
N ARG A 36 -13.04 -20.14 -32.53
CA ARG A 36 -11.77 -20.19 -31.78
C ARG A 36 -11.90 -20.99 -30.50
N PRO A 37 -10.98 -21.93 -30.24
CA PRO A 37 -10.89 -22.57 -28.93
C PRO A 37 -10.43 -21.55 -27.90
N ILE A 38 -11.05 -21.55 -26.73
CA ILE A 38 -10.70 -20.72 -25.60
C ILE A 38 -10.59 -21.54 -24.32
N SER A 39 -9.92 -20.99 -23.32
CA SER A 39 -9.85 -21.55 -21.99
C SER A 39 -10.72 -20.73 -21.06
N ASP A 40 -11.77 -21.33 -20.55
CA ASP A 40 -12.73 -20.74 -19.62
C ASP A 40 -13.44 -21.84 -18.83
N LEU A 41 -14.05 -21.48 -17.68
CA LEU A 41 -14.75 -22.43 -16.81
C LEU A 41 -16.07 -22.97 -17.39
N LYS A 42 -16.71 -22.21 -18.28
CA LYS A 42 -18.06 -22.51 -18.75
C LYS A 42 -18.15 -22.79 -20.26
N ILE A 43 -17.21 -22.26 -21.03
CA ILE A 43 -17.25 -22.32 -22.49
C ILE A 43 -15.87 -22.72 -23.05
N SER A 44 -15.84 -23.59 -24.04
CA SER A 44 -14.62 -24.07 -24.69
C SER A 44 -14.28 -23.38 -26.00
N HIS A 45 -15.29 -22.75 -26.63
CA HIS A 45 -15.15 -22.07 -27.91
C HIS A 45 -15.98 -20.80 -27.97
N VAL A 46 -15.50 -19.84 -28.75
CA VAL A 46 -16.28 -18.64 -29.11
C VAL A 46 -16.34 -18.50 -30.64
N GLY A 47 -17.49 -18.07 -31.14
CA GLY A 47 -17.63 -17.60 -32.52
C GLY A 47 -17.18 -16.14 -32.61
N GLN A 48 -16.27 -15.83 -33.53
CA GLN A 48 -15.85 -14.46 -33.81
C GLN A 48 -16.23 -14.09 -35.24
N ARG A 49 -16.92 -12.96 -35.39
CA ARG A 49 -17.32 -12.47 -36.71
C ARG A 49 -16.12 -11.81 -37.39
N ARG A 50 -15.82 -12.26 -38.62
CA ARG A 50 -14.82 -11.63 -39.49
C ARG A 50 -15.52 -10.63 -40.40
N MET A 51 -15.00 -9.44 -40.46
CA MET A 51 -15.51 -8.32 -41.26
C MET A 51 -14.52 -7.93 -42.34
N LYS A 52 -15.02 -7.38 -43.44
CA LYS A 52 -14.19 -6.80 -44.52
C LYS A 52 -14.76 -5.43 -44.90
N CYS A 53 -13.91 -4.45 -45.00
CA CYS A 53 -14.28 -3.12 -45.46
C CYS A 53 -14.34 -3.10 -47.00
N PRO A 54 -15.44 -2.68 -47.63
CA PRO A 54 -15.54 -2.61 -49.08
C PRO A 54 -14.68 -1.52 -49.69
N TRP A 55 -14.34 -0.46 -48.89
CA TRP A 55 -13.56 0.69 -49.40
C TRP A 55 -12.06 0.47 -49.30
N CYS A 56 -11.56 0.24 -48.09
CA CYS A 56 -10.11 0.08 -47.86
C CYS A 56 -9.65 -1.38 -47.88
N LYS A 57 -10.52 -2.33 -48.09
CA LYS A 57 -10.28 -3.79 -48.19
C LYS A 57 -9.71 -4.41 -46.90
N THR A 58 -9.53 -3.64 -45.83
CA THR A 58 -9.07 -4.15 -44.53
C THR A 58 -10.03 -5.21 -43.99
N THR A 59 -9.46 -6.28 -43.47
CA THR A 59 -10.23 -7.34 -42.78
C THR A 59 -9.88 -7.33 -41.29
N TRP A 60 -10.88 -7.49 -40.42
CA TRP A 60 -10.69 -7.59 -39.00
C TRP A 60 -11.67 -8.59 -38.40
N THR A 61 -11.40 -8.98 -37.17
CA THR A 61 -12.27 -9.88 -36.40
C THR A 61 -12.85 -9.12 -35.20
N ILE A 62 -14.16 -9.18 -35.03
CA ILE A 62 -14.86 -8.55 -33.93
C ILE A 62 -14.55 -9.33 -32.63
N ARG A 63 -14.16 -8.61 -31.61
CA ARG A 63 -13.84 -9.17 -30.30
C ARG A 63 -15.12 -9.52 -29.54
N ASN A 64 -15.12 -10.68 -28.90
CA ASN A 64 -16.19 -11.05 -27.97
C ASN A 64 -15.96 -10.31 -26.63
N GLU A 65 -17.03 -10.03 -25.93
CA GLU A 65 -16.98 -9.47 -24.57
C GLU A 65 -16.29 -10.45 -23.61
N GLY A 66 -15.47 -9.94 -22.71
CA GLY A 66 -14.70 -10.75 -21.76
C GLY A 66 -13.49 -11.46 -22.34
N MET A 67 -13.03 -11.03 -23.54
CA MET A 67 -11.81 -11.54 -24.19
C MET A 67 -10.80 -10.39 -24.38
N THR A 68 -9.52 -10.67 -24.14
CA THR A 68 -8.40 -9.77 -24.47
C THR A 68 -7.76 -10.22 -25.79
N ASP A 69 -7.34 -9.26 -26.63
CA ASP A 69 -6.71 -9.55 -27.93
C ASP A 69 -5.48 -10.46 -27.80
N GLY A 70 -5.36 -11.39 -28.75
CA GLY A 70 -4.26 -12.33 -28.81
C GLY A 70 -4.28 -13.40 -27.72
N ARG A 71 -5.26 -13.40 -26.81
CA ARG A 71 -5.34 -14.36 -25.70
C ARG A 71 -6.40 -15.43 -25.94
N GLN A 72 -6.06 -16.66 -25.55
CA GLN A 72 -7.01 -17.77 -25.56
C GLN A 72 -7.80 -17.88 -24.24
N ARG A 73 -7.30 -17.28 -23.17
CA ARG A 73 -7.98 -17.29 -21.86
C ARG A 73 -8.93 -16.11 -21.76
N THR A 74 -10.10 -16.36 -21.20
CA THR A 74 -11.08 -15.31 -20.93
C THR A 74 -10.62 -14.39 -19.79
N ASN A 75 -11.14 -13.18 -19.80
CA ASN A 75 -10.90 -12.21 -18.73
C ASN A 75 -11.39 -12.75 -17.37
N ARG A 76 -12.48 -13.51 -17.36
CA ARG A 76 -12.99 -14.18 -16.16
C ARG A 76 -11.96 -15.15 -15.58
N LEU A 77 -11.37 -16.02 -16.38
CA LEU A 77 -10.36 -16.97 -15.93
C LEU A 77 -9.07 -16.27 -15.47
N ILE A 78 -8.68 -15.19 -16.16
CA ILE A 78 -7.54 -14.35 -15.76
C ILE A 78 -7.78 -13.75 -14.37
N CYS A 79 -8.94 -13.13 -14.15
CA CYS A 79 -9.31 -12.52 -12.86
C CYS A 79 -9.36 -13.55 -11.72
N ILE A 80 -9.92 -14.75 -11.98
CA ILE A 80 -9.91 -15.83 -10.97
C ILE A 80 -8.48 -16.22 -10.60
N GLY A 81 -7.60 -16.42 -11.57
CA GLY A 81 -6.19 -16.75 -11.30
C GLY A 81 -5.48 -15.67 -10.50
N VAL A 82 -5.69 -14.40 -10.83
CA VAL A 82 -5.12 -13.26 -10.09
C VAL A 82 -5.71 -13.17 -8.68
N PHE A 83 -7.01 -13.35 -8.53
CA PHE A 83 -7.68 -13.33 -7.23
C PHE A 83 -7.14 -14.44 -6.30
N LEU A 84 -7.01 -15.67 -6.78
CA LEU A 84 -6.43 -16.78 -6.04
C LEU A 84 -4.98 -16.49 -5.62
N TYR A 85 -4.18 -15.89 -6.51
CA TYR A 85 -2.84 -15.45 -6.17
C TYR A 85 -2.87 -14.42 -5.03
N MET A 86 -3.76 -13.45 -5.08
CA MET A 86 -3.88 -12.41 -4.04
C MET A 86 -4.38 -12.97 -2.70
N LEU A 87 -5.14 -14.06 -2.70
CA LEU A 87 -5.53 -14.82 -1.52
C LEU A 87 -4.38 -15.64 -0.90
N GLY A 88 -3.21 -15.69 -1.54
CA GLY A 88 -2.03 -16.32 -0.97
C GLY A 88 -1.46 -17.52 -1.74
N LEU A 89 -2.14 -18.01 -2.77
CA LEU A 89 -1.64 -19.13 -3.57
C LEU A 89 -0.37 -18.72 -4.34
N SER A 90 0.57 -19.67 -4.49
CA SER A 90 1.71 -19.46 -5.37
C SER A 90 1.27 -19.51 -6.84
N TYR A 91 2.09 -18.97 -7.75
CA TYR A 91 1.81 -19.07 -9.20
C TYR A 91 1.67 -20.53 -9.68
N ARG A 92 2.41 -21.47 -9.07
CA ARG A 92 2.30 -22.91 -9.37
C ARG A 92 1.00 -23.51 -8.81
N ALA A 93 0.58 -23.09 -7.62
CA ALA A 93 -0.69 -23.55 -7.06
C ALA A 93 -1.89 -23.04 -7.87
N VAL A 94 -1.83 -21.79 -8.37
CA VAL A 94 -2.85 -21.25 -9.27
C VAL A 94 -2.87 -22.02 -10.61
N GLU A 95 -1.69 -22.32 -11.19
CA GLU A 95 -1.58 -23.16 -12.38
C GLU A 95 -2.23 -24.53 -12.15
N ALA A 96 -1.89 -25.23 -11.07
CA ALA A 96 -2.46 -26.53 -10.73
C ALA A 96 -3.98 -26.46 -10.54
N PHE A 97 -4.49 -25.44 -9.87
CA PHE A 97 -5.92 -25.21 -9.69
C PHE A 97 -6.64 -25.01 -11.02
N VAL A 98 -6.09 -24.16 -11.90
CA VAL A 98 -6.65 -23.89 -13.24
C VAL A 98 -6.66 -25.16 -14.09
N HIS A 99 -5.62 -25.98 -14.03
CA HIS A 99 -5.55 -27.27 -14.73
C HIS A 99 -6.56 -28.29 -14.18
N ALA A 100 -6.74 -28.35 -12.85
CA ALA A 100 -7.75 -29.23 -12.23
C ALA A 100 -9.18 -28.90 -12.69
N LEU A 101 -9.42 -27.64 -13.10
CA LEU A 101 -10.70 -27.20 -13.69
C LEU A 101 -10.77 -27.43 -15.22
N GLY A 102 -9.83 -28.16 -15.82
CA GLY A 102 -9.76 -28.40 -17.26
C GLY A 102 -9.33 -27.18 -18.09
N CYS A 103 -8.86 -26.12 -17.46
CA CYS A 103 -8.45 -24.88 -18.12
C CYS A 103 -6.95 -24.85 -18.39
N LYS A 104 -6.53 -24.07 -19.40
CA LYS A 104 -5.11 -23.88 -19.72
C LYS A 104 -4.56 -22.63 -19.06
N GLY A 105 -3.38 -22.75 -18.43
CA GLY A 105 -2.67 -21.63 -17.86
C GLY A 105 -1.34 -22.09 -17.27
N SER A 106 -0.23 -21.44 -17.62
CA SER A 106 1.08 -21.76 -17.03
C SER A 106 1.42 -20.78 -15.91
N LYS A 107 2.31 -21.18 -15.01
CA LYS A 107 2.89 -20.33 -13.97
C LYS A 107 3.32 -18.96 -14.51
N SER A 108 4.07 -18.93 -15.62
CA SER A 108 4.56 -17.70 -16.23
C SER A 108 3.43 -16.82 -16.79
N THR A 109 2.34 -17.45 -17.21
CA THR A 109 1.18 -16.73 -17.69
C THR A 109 0.41 -16.07 -16.54
N VAL A 110 0.21 -16.80 -15.43
CA VAL A 110 -0.39 -16.24 -14.20
C VAL A 110 0.46 -15.08 -13.68
N GLU A 111 1.79 -15.22 -13.66
CA GLU A 111 2.70 -14.14 -13.25
C GLU A 111 2.56 -12.87 -14.10
N ARG A 112 2.42 -13.03 -15.44
CA ARG A 112 2.21 -11.89 -16.36
C ARG A 112 0.85 -11.24 -16.13
N ASP A 113 -0.19 -12.03 -15.88
CA ASP A 113 -1.51 -11.50 -15.60
C ASP A 113 -1.55 -10.70 -14.29
N VAL A 114 -0.96 -11.23 -13.22
CA VAL A 114 -0.83 -10.50 -11.95
C VAL A 114 -0.09 -9.17 -12.16
N GLY A 115 1.03 -9.18 -12.90
CA GLY A 115 1.77 -7.95 -13.20
C GLY A 115 0.93 -6.93 -13.97
N ARG A 116 0.22 -7.36 -15.01
CA ARG A 116 -0.64 -6.50 -15.82
C ARG A 116 -1.80 -5.91 -15.00
N LEU A 117 -2.55 -6.74 -14.29
CA LEU A 117 -3.68 -6.26 -13.49
C LEU A 117 -3.22 -5.34 -12.34
N SER A 118 -2.03 -5.58 -11.79
CA SER A 118 -1.45 -4.67 -10.79
C SER A 118 -1.14 -3.29 -11.37
N GLN A 119 -0.64 -3.21 -12.61
CA GLN A 119 -0.39 -1.92 -13.29
C GLN A 119 -1.70 -1.22 -13.65
N GLU A 120 -2.70 -1.93 -14.11
CA GLU A 120 -4.04 -1.37 -14.38
C GLU A 120 -4.67 -0.84 -13.09
N ALA A 121 -4.60 -1.59 -12.00
CA ALA A 121 -5.07 -1.14 -10.68
C ALA A 121 -4.32 0.14 -10.23
N ARG A 122 -3.02 0.22 -10.46
CA ARG A 122 -2.22 1.43 -10.17
C ARG A 122 -2.69 2.62 -11.01
N THR A 123 -2.93 2.42 -12.30
CA THR A 123 -3.42 3.46 -13.21
C THR A 123 -4.81 3.97 -12.81
N LEU A 124 -5.72 3.05 -12.49
CA LEU A 124 -7.06 3.40 -11.99
C LEU A 124 -6.97 4.17 -10.67
N HIS A 125 -6.12 3.70 -9.76
CA HIS A 125 -5.89 4.35 -8.47
C HIS A 125 -5.41 5.80 -8.65
N SER A 126 -4.40 6.02 -9.51
CA SER A 126 -3.88 7.36 -9.80
C SER A 126 -4.95 8.31 -10.37
N ARG A 127 -5.87 7.80 -11.18
CA ARG A 127 -7.00 8.56 -11.74
C ARG A 127 -8.10 8.85 -10.70
N SER A 128 -8.19 8.04 -9.67
CA SER A 128 -9.22 8.15 -8.61
C SER A 128 -8.75 8.88 -7.37
N LEU A 129 -7.48 9.30 -7.31
CA LEU A 129 -6.97 10.11 -6.21
C LEU A 129 -7.78 11.40 -6.10
N ARG A 130 -8.24 11.69 -4.89
CA ARG A 130 -9.07 12.86 -4.60
C ARG A 130 -8.29 13.87 -3.78
N MET A 131 -8.57 15.15 -4.03
CA MET A 131 -8.20 16.26 -3.15
C MET A 131 -9.02 16.21 -1.84
N GLY A 132 -8.49 16.85 -0.79
CA GLY A 132 -9.20 16.98 0.49
C GLY A 132 -8.81 15.94 1.54
N VAL A 133 -7.65 15.33 1.40
CA VAL A 133 -7.04 14.53 2.46
C VAL A 133 -6.54 15.49 3.55
N GLN A 134 -6.97 15.32 4.78
CA GLN A 134 -6.53 16.17 5.89
C GLN A 134 -5.14 15.79 6.36
N ILE A 135 -4.91 14.50 6.61
CA ILE A 135 -3.68 13.99 7.20
C ILE A 135 -3.11 12.88 6.32
N VAL A 136 -1.90 13.05 5.86
CA VAL A 136 -1.11 12.00 5.20
C VAL A 136 -0.23 11.29 6.20
N GLY A 137 -0.44 9.99 6.38
CA GLY A 137 0.49 9.13 7.12
C GLY A 137 1.58 8.60 6.19
N VAL A 138 2.81 8.60 6.65
CA VAL A 138 3.94 7.97 5.95
C VAL A 138 4.67 6.99 6.85
N ASP A 139 5.09 5.88 6.26
CA ASP A 139 5.92 4.87 6.93
C ASP A 139 6.70 4.06 5.88
N GLY A 140 7.89 3.60 6.26
CA GLY A 140 8.78 2.83 5.43
C GLY A 140 8.69 1.33 5.67
N THR A 141 8.98 0.55 4.64
CA THR A 141 9.16 -0.90 4.78
C THR A 141 10.16 -1.43 3.77
N GLY A 142 10.86 -2.51 4.13
CA GLY A 142 11.76 -3.18 3.20
C GLY A 142 11.00 -3.98 2.14
N ALA A 143 11.38 -3.83 0.88
CA ALA A 143 10.95 -4.71 -0.19
C ALA A 143 11.94 -5.87 -0.35
N ARG A 144 11.44 -7.09 -0.23
CA ARG A 144 12.25 -8.28 -0.52
C ARG A 144 12.32 -8.49 -2.02
N MET A 145 13.48 -8.17 -2.60
CA MET A 145 13.77 -8.40 -4.02
C MET A 145 14.51 -9.73 -4.19
N ALA A 146 14.13 -10.53 -5.19
CA ALA A 146 14.77 -11.81 -5.46
C ALA A 146 16.27 -11.63 -5.81
N GLY A 147 17.14 -12.24 -5.02
CA GLY A 147 18.61 -12.19 -5.22
C GLY A 147 19.28 -10.89 -4.79
N ARG A 148 18.58 -9.99 -4.05
CA ARG A 148 19.12 -8.70 -3.58
C ARG A 148 18.80 -8.45 -2.11
N SER A 149 19.53 -7.50 -1.50
CA SER A 149 19.21 -6.96 -0.18
C SER A 149 17.84 -6.31 -0.16
N HIS A 150 17.29 -6.14 1.04
CA HIS A 150 16.05 -5.38 1.23
C HIS A 150 16.29 -3.92 0.85
N GLU A 151 15.49 -3.42 -0.07
CA GLU A 151 15.48 -2.03 -0.46
C GLU A 151 14.21 -1.34 0.07
N GLY A 152 14.26 -0.02 0.29
CA GLY A 152 13.19 0.72 0.92
C GLY A 152 12.01 1.01 -0.01
N MET A 153 10.82 0.96 0.57
CA MET A 153 9.57 1.46 0.00
C MET A 153 8.89 2.37 1.01
N LEU A 154 8.40 3.52 0.57
CA LEU A 154 7.55 4.39 1.37
C LEU A 154 6.10 4.23 0.96
N PHE A 155 5.24 4.14 1.94
CA PHE A 155 3.79 4.10 1.81
C PHE A 155 3.19 5.38 2.34
N PHE A 156 2.33 6.00 1.55
CA PHE A 156 1.55 7.16 1.91
C PHE A 156 0.08 6.76 2.00
N VAL A 157 -0.57 7.11 3.10
CA VAL A 157 -1.92 6.67 3.44
C VAL A 157 -2.72 7.85 3.97
N ASP A 158 -3.96 7.96 3.56
CA ASP A 158 -4.93 8.85 4.20
C ASP A 158 -5.27 8.31 5.60
N ILE A 159 -4.87 9.01 6.64
CA ILE A 159 -5.11 8.58 8.04
C ILE A 159 -6.60 8.49 8.35
N GLY A 160 -7.41 9.40 7.82
CA GLY A 160 -8.84 9.45 8.09
C GLY A 160 -9.61 8.24 7.52
N THR A 161 -9.24 7.78 6.33
CA THR A 161 -9.94 6.67 5.66
C THR A 161 -9.15 5.36 5.65
N GLY A 162 -7.87 5.39 5.98
CA GLY A 162 -6.95 4.26 5.84
C GLY A 162 -6.69 3.84 4.40
N LYS A 163 -7.04 4.66 3.40
CA LYS A 163 -6.81 4.38 1.99
C LYS A 163 -5.37 4.63 1.59
N LEU A 164 -4.84 3.76 0.75
CA LEU A 164 -3.55 3.96 0.11
C LEU A 164 -3.59 5.21 -0.77
N LEU A 165 -2.59 6.06 -0.69
CA LEU A 165 -2.42 7.23 -1.57
C LEU A 165 -1.32 6.99 -2.59
N LEU A 166 -0.14 6.60 -2.12
CA LEU A 166 1.03 6.43 -2.98
C LEU A 166 1.96 5.38 -2.40
N VAL A 167 2.63 4.64 -3.28
CA VAL A 167 3.77 3.78 -2.92
C VAL A 167 4.93 4.09 -3.85
N VAL A 168 6.09 4.37 -3.28
CA VAL A 168 7.30 4.71 -4.02
C VAL A 168 8.49 3.88 -3.57
N ARG A 169 9.46 3.68 -4.47
CA ARG A 169 10.78 3.19 -4.11
C ARG A 169 11.56 4.38 -3.53
N ALA A 170 11.90 4.28 -2.28
CA ALA A 170 12.76 5.26 -1.62
C ALA A 170 13.43 4.62 -0.40
N ASN A 171 14.65 5.05 -0.12
CA ASN A 171 15.30 4.71 1.12
C ASN A 171 14.85 5.70 2.20
N GLU A 172 14.26 5.20 3.27
CA GLU A 172 13.80 6.02 4.40
C GLU A 172 14.93 6.79 5.10
N THR A 173 16.19 6.37 4.90
CA THR A 173 17.37 7.11 5.42
C THR A 173 17.80 8.26 4.51
N ASP A 174 17.29 8.36 3.27
CA ASP A 174 17.58 9.43 2.32
C ASP A 174 16.57 10.58 2.46
N SER A 175 16.95 11.59 3.24
CA SER A 175 16.09 12.76 3.51
C SER A 175 15.70 13.55 2.25
N ARG A 176 16.53 13.52 1.17
CA ARG A 176 16.20 14.20 -0.09
C ARG A 176 15.06 13.49 -0.80
N GLN A 177 15.15 12.17 -0.95
CA GLN A 177 14.09 11.37 -1.58
C GLN A 177 12.78 11.45 -0.78
N VAL A 178 12.87 11.29 0.55
CA VAL A 178 11.70 11.39 1.44
C VAL A 178 11.02 12.74 1.27
N ARG A 179 11.78 13.84 1.36
CA ARG A 179 11.25 15.20 1.21
C ARG A 179 10.56 15.42 -0.13
N GLN A 180 11.17 14.95 -1.22
CA GLN A 180 10.59 15.07 -2.56
C GLN A 180 9.22 14.38 -2.64
N HIS A 181 9.14 13.12 -2.21
CA HIS A 181 7.90 12.35 -2.29
C HIS A 181 6.81 12.85 -1.33
N VAL A 182 7.19 13.26 -0.12
CA VAL A 182 6.24 13.86 0.82
C VAL A 182 5.63 15.13 0.23
N ARG A 183 6.44 16.07 -0.26
CA ARG A 183 5.94 17.32 -0.85
C ARG A 183 5.05 17.06 -2.06
N GLN A 184 5.45 16.14 -2.92
CA GLN A 184 4.67 15.77 -4.10
C GLN A 184 3.28 15.24 -3.72
N ILE A 185 3.19 14.31 -2.76
CA ILE A 185 1.89 13.75 -2.38
C ILE A 185 1.02 14.75 -1.62
N MET A 186 1.61 15.50 -0.67
CA MET A 186 0.88 16.52 0.08
C MET A 186 0.22 17.55 -0.87
N GLN A 187 0.98 18.04 -1.85
CA GLN A 187 0.47 18.96 -2.86
C GLN A 187 -0.61 18.30 -3.73
N LEU A 188 -0.41 17.04 -4.15
CA LEU A 188 -1.34 16.32 -5.02
C LEU A 188 -2.71 16.13 -4.37
N VAL A 189 -2.75 15.84 -3.07
CA VAL A 189 -4.00 15.55 -2.34
C VAL A 189 -4.52 16.74 -1.53
N GLY A 190 -3.77 17.85 -1.49
CA GLY A 190 -4.12 19.06 -0.74
C GLY A 190 -4.08 18.87 0.77
N ALA A 191 -3.19 18.01 1.28
CA ALA A 191 -3.11 17.73 2.70
C ALA A 191 -2.32 18.81 3.45
N GLU A 192 -2.77 19.14 4.65
CA GLU A 192 -2.14 20.13 5.51
C GLU A 192 -1.25 19.51 6.59
N GLU A 193 -1.52 18.26 6.99
CA GLU A 193 -0.79 17.59 8.05
C GLU A 193 -0.12 16.31 7.55
N LEU A 194 1.14 16.13 7.98
CA LEU A 194 1.94 14.92 7.77
C LEU A 194 2.11 14.18 9.08
N ARG A 195 1.77 12.90 9.12
CA ARG A 195 1.99 12.04 10.29
C ARG A 195 3.06 11.00 10.03
N THR A 196 4.07 10.97 10.91
CA THR A 196 5.25 10.11 10.78
C THR A 196 5.55 9.41 12.09
N ASP A 197 6.50 8.50 12.06
CA ASP A 197 7.23 8.13 13.26
C ASP A 197 8.21 9.24 13.70
N GLU A 198 9.09 8.92 14.67
CA GLU A 198 10.01 9.87 15.28
C GLU A 198 11.36 10.01 14.53
N LEU A 199 11.49 9.42 13.32
CA LEU A 199 12.75 9.48 12.57
C LEU A 199 13.07 10.92 12.15
N SER A 200 14.32 11.30 12.33
CA SER A 200 14.82 12.63 11.98
C SER A 200 14.81 12.94 10.49
N VAL A 201 14.71 11.91 9.65
CA VAL A 201 14.57 12.06 8.20
C VAL A 201 13.33 12.87 7.80
N TYR A 202 12.32 12.88 8.66
CA TYR A 202 11.09 13.64 8.46
C TYR A 202 11.15 15.07 9.02
N ASP A 203 12.25 15.45 9.68
CA ASP A 203 12.42 16.82 10.17
C ASP A 203 12.54 17.79 8.98
N ASN A 204 11.90 18.94 9.08
CA ASN A 204 11.92 20.01 8.07
C ASN A 204 11.44 19.57 6.65
N VAL A 205 10.67 18.48 6.55
CA VAL A 205 10.10 18.02 5.27
C VAL A 205 8.90 18.87 4.85
N VAL A 206 8.10 19.29 5.83
CA VAL A 206 6.94 20.20 5.69
C VAL A 206 7.15 21.44 6.56
N ALA A 207 6.27 22.42 6.44
CA ALA A 207 6.30 23.62 7.26
C ALA A 207 6.15 23.30 8.75
N ASP A 208 6.69 24.19 9.60
CA ASP A 208 6.55 24.07 11.05
C ASP A 208 5.07 23.98 11.46
N GLY A 209 4.77 23.04 12.34
CA GLY A 209 3.40 22.77 12.79
C GLY A 209 2.54 21.90 11.88
N SER A 210 3.01 21.62 10.66
CA SER A 210 2.31 20.70 9.74
C SER A 210 2.73 19.25 9.87
N ARG A 211 3.75 18.93 10.67
CA ARG A 211 4.14 17.56 11.01
C ARG A 211 3.65 17.18 12.40
N THR A 212 3.11 15.97 12.51
CA THR A 212 2.80 15.35 13.81
C THR A 212 3.50 14.01 13.93
N ILE A 213 3.90 13.67 15.15
CA ILE A 213 4.57 12.42 15.49
C ILE A 213 3.52 11.41 15.95
N CYS A 214 3.63 10.18 15.47
CA CYS A 214 2.78 9.08 15.91
C CYS A 214 2.94 8.83 17.42
N LEU A 215 1.85 9.02 18.17
CA LEU A 215 1.82 8.82 19.61
C LEU A 215 2.29 7.41 20.01
N ALA A 216 1.85 6.38 19.32
CA ALA A 216 2.21 5.00 19.67
C ALA A 216 3.73 4.75 19.57
N HIS A 217 4.37 5.24 18.50
CA HIS A 217 5.82 5.15 18.34
C HIS A 217 6.56 5.99 19.37
N TRP A 218 6.09 7.19 19.60
CA TRP A 218 6.67 8.10 20.59
C TRP A 218 6.61 7.50 21.99
N LEU A 219 5.44 7.05 22.47
CA LEU A 219 5.31 6.41 23.76
C LEU A 219 6.19 5.17 23.89
N LYS A 220 6.16 4.30 22.90
CA LYS A 220 7.00 3.10 22.90
C LYS A 220 8.48 3.43 23.01
N SER A 221 8.95 4.43 22.26
CA SER A 221 10.34 4.88 22.26
C SER A 221 10.73 5.45 23.64
N LYS A 222 9.93 6.38 24.20
CA LYS A 222 10.24 7.05 25.47
C LYS A 222 10.09 6.12 26.66
N CYS A 223 9.04 5.31 26.71
CA CYS A 223 8.86 4.32 27.78
C CYS A 223 9.96 3.26 27.78
N ARG A 224 10.40 2.81 26.61
CA ARG A 224 11.54 1.89 26.49
C ARG A 224 12.83 2.55 27.00
N ARG A 225 13.09 3.77 26.61
CA ARG A 225 14.31 4.50 27.03
C ARG A 225 14.31 4.76 28.53
N ALA A 226 13.18 5.17 29.12
CA ALA A 226 13.03 5.34 30.56
C ALA A 226 13.29 4.02 31.32
N TYR A 227 12.78 2.90 30.80
CA TYR A 227 13.03 1.58 31.40
C TYR A 227 14.51 1.17 31.30
N GLU A 228 15.16 1.37 30.15
CA GLU A 228 16.60 1.08 29.97
C GLU A 228 17.46 1.89 30.95
N LEU A 229 17.15 3.19 31.13
CA LEU A 229 17.80 4.05 32.10
C LEU A 229 17.56 3.62 33.53
N SER A 230 16.34 3.24 33.89
CA SER A 230 16.03 2.68 35.20
C SER A 230 16.93 1.48 35.54
N ARG A 231 17.11 0.56 34.59
CA ARG A 231 17.98 -0.60 34.80
C ARG A 231 19.45 -0.21 35.01
N GLN A 232 19.94 0.79 34.25
CA GLN A 232 21.32 1.31 34.42
C GLN A 232 21.52 1.95 35.80
N LEU A 233 20.58 2.80 36.21
CA LEU A 233 20.61 3.46 37.52
C LEU A 233 20.61 2.44 38.65
N LYS A 234 19.78 1.41 38.56
CA LYS A 234 19.74 0.32 39.53
C LYS A 234 21.07 -0.44 39.64
N ALA A 235 21.71 -0.69 38.49
CA ALA A 235 23.04 -1.33 38.47
C ALA A 235 24.16 -0.44 39.06
N GLU A 236 23.97 0.87 39.00
CA GLU A 236 24.87 1.85 39.65
C GLU A 236 24.59 2.07 41.18
N GLY A 237 23.62 1.32 41.74
CA GLY A 237 23.22 1.44 43.15
C GLY A 237 22.25 2.61 43.42
N LEU A 238 21.80 3.31 42.40
CA LEU A 238 20.93 4.48 42.50
C LEU A 238 19.44 4.04 42.44
N SER A 239 18.97 3.40 43.51
CA SER A 239 17.64 2.79 43.56
C SER A 239 16.50 3.83 43.51
N TYR A 240 16.66 4.97 44.13
CA TYR A 240 15.68 6.04 44.13
C TYR A 240 15.50 6.65 42.73
N GLU A 241 16.59 6.94 42.07
CA GLU A 241 16.60 7.46 40.69
C GLU A 241 16.06 6.44 39.68
N SER A 242 16.39 5.17 39.91
CA SER A 242 15.79 4.06 39.12
C SER A 242 14.27 4.04 39.22
N GLN A 243 13.74 4.19 40.45
CA GLN A 243 12.30 4.24 40.69
C GLN A 243 11.67 5.48 40.01
N THR A 244 12.36 6.62 40.06
CA THR A 244 11.90 7.84 39.39
C THR A 244 11.78 7.67 37.87
N MET A 245 12.64 6.88 37.21
CA MET A 245 12.50 6.56 35.79
C MET A 245 11.31 5.65 35.51
N LEU A 246 10.96 4.76 36.41
CA LEU A 246 9.76 3.94 36.29
C LEU A 246 8.49 4.78 36.48
N GLU A 247 8.51 5.75 37.39
CA GLU A 247 7.43 6.73 37.57
C GLU A 247 7.23 7.58 36.31
N LEU A 248 8.33 8.06 35.67
CA LEU A 248 8.28 8.75 34.40
C LEU A 248 7.64 7.88 33.31
N LYS A 249 8.06 6.62 33.19
CA LYS A 249 7.45 5.66 32.25
C LYS A 249 5.95 5.53 32.47
N GLN A 250 5.52 5.38 33.72
CA GLN A 250 4.12 5.23 34.09
C GLN A 250 3.32 6.52 33.76
N LEU A 251 3.88 7.67 34.11
CA LEU A 251 3.30 8.97 33.81
C LEU A 251 3.04 9.17 32.31
N LEU A 252 4.03 8.84 31.48
CA LEU A 252 3.92 8.94 30.03
C LEU A 252 2.85 8.00 29.47
N HIS A 253 2.68 6.81 30.07
CA HIS A 253 1.73 5.81 29.62
C HIS A 253 0.29 6.15 30.06
N ASP A 254 0.08 6.60 31.28
CA ASP A 254 -1.26 6.69 31.88
C ASP A 254 -1.96 8.04 31.65
N ARG A 255 -1.18 9.09 31.44
CA ARG A 255 -1.72 10.47 31.42
C ARG A 255 -1.70 11.15 30.05
N TRP A 256 -1.50 10.42 29.01
CA TRP A 256 -1.63 10.97 27.66
C TRP A 256 -3.10 11.14 27.28
N PRO A 257 -3.51 12.25 26.61
CA PRO A 257 -2.77 13.49 26.29
C PRO A 257 -3.02 14.58 27.37
N CYS A 258 -2.18 14.64 28.39
CA CYS A 258 -2.33 15.64 29.47
C CYS A 258 -1.41 16.85 29.21
N PRO A 259 -1.93 18.08 29.14
CA PRO A 259 -1.14 19.30 28.96
C PRO A 259 -0.17 19.56 30.13
N THR A 260 -0.36 18.91 31.28
CA THR A 260 0.48 19.06 32.47
C THR A 260 1.68 18.10 32.52
N VAL A 261 1.77 17.14 31.60
CA VAL A 261 2.90 16.18 31.60
C VAL A 261 4.27 16.85 31.50
N PRO A 262 4.49 17.90 30.70
CA PRO A 262 5.79 18.59 30.71
C PRO A 262 6.19 19.14 32.08
N ALA A 263 5.27 19.76 32.82
CA ALA A 263 5.54 20.28 34.17
C ALA A 263 5.83 19.18 35.19
N GLU A 264 5.11 18.05 35.10
CA GLU A 264 5.39 16.89 35.96
C GLU A 264 6.72 16.24 35.62
N VAL A 265 7.10 16.18 34.33
CA VAL A 265 8.41 15.72 33.88
C VAL A 265 9.53 16.62 34.46
N GLU A 266 9.37 17.94 34.38
CA GLU A 266 10.33 18.88 34.95
C GLU A 266 10.51 18.66 36.47
N ARG A 267 9.40 18.44 37.20
CA ARG A 267 9.48 18.12 38.63
C ARG A 267 10.23 16.83 38.89
N LEU A 268 10.08 15.79 38.07
CA LEU A 268 10.81 14.54 38.17
C LEU A 268 12.33 14.75 37.92
N VAL A 269 12.68 15.61 36.95
CA VAL A 269 14.08 15.93 36.60
C VAL A 269 14.87 16.42 37.82
N ARG A 270 14.24 17.26 38.67
CA ARG A 270 14.91 17.81 39.87
C ARG A 270 15.39 16.74 40.87
N ARG A 271 14.86 15.51 40.76
CA ARG A 271 15.28 14.39 41.62
C ARG A 271 16.62 13.74 41.21
N PHE A 272 17.17 14.12 40.04
CA PHE A 272 18.40 13.51 39.48
C PHE A 272 19.69 14.29 39.79
N ILE A 273 19.65 15.26 40.72
CA ILE A 273 20.77 16.14 41.02
C ILE A 273 22.03 15.36 41.46
N ASN A 274 21.87 14.21 42.10
CA ASN A 274 22.92 13.39 42.65
C ASN A 274 23.38 12.22 41.76
N CYS A 275 22.88 12.11 40.54
CA CYS A 275 23.27 11.01 39.66
C CYS A 275 24.72 11.17 39.14
N HIS A 276 25.36 10.03 38.87
CA HIS A 276 26.62 9.99 38.12
C HIS A 276 26.53 10.82 36.83
N ARG A 277 27.56 11.61 36.51
CA ARG A 277 27.54 12.58 35.38
C ARG A 277 27.12 11.95 34.05
N GLY A 278 27.60 10.73 33.74
CA GLY A 278 27.25 10.03 32.48
C GLY A 278 25.79 9.59 32.43
N THR A 279 25.24 9.15 33.56
CA THR A 279 23.82 8.75 33.64
C THR A 279 22.93 9.98 33.66
N LEU A 280 23.29 11.01 34.39
CA LEU A 280 22.58 12.30 34.38
C LEU A 280 22.49 12.88 32.96
N TRP A 281 23.56 12.81 32.19
CA TRP A 281 23.54 13.26 30.79
C TRP A 281 22.51 12.48 29.94
N LYS A 282 22.43 11.14 30.07
CA LYS A 282 21.44 10.31 29.36
C LYS A 282 20.01 10.63 29.78
N VAL A 283 19.78 10.86 31.09
CA VAL A 283 18.48 11.28 31.62
C VAL A 283 18.10 12.64 31.05
N ASN A 284 18.98 13.61 31.09
CA ASN A 284 18.73 14.93 30.52
C ASN A 284 18.46 14.89 29.03
N GLN A 285 19.17 14.05 28.30
CA GLN A 285 18.85 13.84 26.87
C GLN A 285 17.44 13.31 26.65
N LEU A 286 16.99 12.31 27.43
CA LEU A 286 15.64 11.80 27.34
C LEU A 286 14.61 12.90 27.61
N LEU A 287 14.82 13.69 28.66
CA LEU A 287 13.91 14.73 29.10
C LEU A 287 13.82 15.87 28.07
N GLN A 288 14.97 16.35 27.57
CA GLN A 288 15.00 17.33 26.49
C GLN A 288 14.32 16.82 25.22
N HIS A 289 14.47 15.54 24.93
CA HIS A 289 13.81 14.95 23.78
C HIS A 289 12.28 14.85 23.96
N ILE A 290 11.81 14.54 25.15
CA ILE A 290 10.38 14.58 25.50
C ILE A 290 9.85 16.01 25.32
N GLU A 291 10.52 17.00 25.91
CA GLU A 291 10.13 18.40 25.85
C GLU A 291 10.07 18.93 24.42
N ARG A 292 11.11 18.70 23.63
CA ARG A 292 11.16 19.14 22.22
C ARG A 292 10.14 18.47 21.32
N SER A 293 9.86 17.18 21.54
CA SER A 293 8.94 16.42 20.69
C SER A 293 7.47 16.56 21.11
N TRP A 294 7.20 16.96 22.36
CA TRP A 294 5.87 17.07 22.93
C TRP A 294 4.87 17.89 22.09
N PRO A 295 5.21 19.08 21.58
CA PRO A 295 4.30 19.90 20.79
C PRO A 295 3.86 19.23 19.47
N TYR A 296 4.65 18.26 18.99
CA TYR A 296 4.42 17.57 17.72
C TYR A 296 3.70 16.22 17.88
N VAL A 297 3.47 15.78 19.12
CA VAL A 297 2.78 14.51 19.36
C VAL A 297 1.28 14.72 19.28
N GLY A 298 0.61 14.00 18.43
CA GLY A 298 -0.81 13.91 18.11
C GLY A 298 -1.76 14.97 18.71
N ARG A 299 -2.57 15.58 17.88
CA ARG A 299 -3.54 16.60 18.36
C ARG A 299 -4.79 15.94 18.93
N VAL A 300 -5.40 16.56 19.92
CA VAL A 300 -6.68 16.14 20.49
C VAL A 300 -7.78 16.19 19.40
N GLY A 301 -8.59 15.15 19.31
CA GLY A 301 -9.71 15.07 18.37
C GLY A 301 -9.44 14.34 17.04
N LEU A 302 -8.18 14.01 16.74
CA LEU A 302 -7.80 13.19 15.58
C LEU A 302 -7.14 11.90 16.07
N ASP A 303 -7.18 10.81 15.28
CA ASP A 303 -6.42 9.60 15.62
C ASP A 303 -4.93 9.98 15.80
N PRO A 304 -4.39 9.94 17.02
CA PRO A 304 -3.04 10.41 17.29
C PRO A 304 -1.97 9.43 16.82
N THR A 305 -2.38 8.34 16.17
CA THR A 305 -1.48 7.26 15.77
C THR A 305 -1.30 7.16 14.26
N ASN A 306 -0.22 6.51 13.84
CA ASN A 306 0.03 6.12 12.44
C ASN A 306 -0.46 4.68 12.16
N ASN A 307 -1.33 4.14 13.01
CA ASN A 307 -1.83 2.77 12.90
C ASN A 307 -2.52 2.50 11.55
N ALA A 308 -3.16 3.51 10.95
CA ALA A 308 -3.76 3.39 9.63
C ALA A 308 -2.71 3.05 8.57
N THR A 309 -1.54 3.71 8.60
CA THR A 309 -0.42 3.45 7.68
C THR A 309 0.19 2.07 7.93
N GLU A 310 0.48 1.72 9.19
CA GLU A 310 1.01 0.40 9.54
C GLU A 310 0.05 -0.73 9.13
N ARG A 311 -1.23 -0.55 9.37
CA ARG A 311 -2.28 -1.50 8.96
C ARG A 311 -2.37 -1.59 7.44
N ALA A 312 -2.26 -0.46 6.74
CA ALA A 312 -2.22 -0.43 5.28
C ALA A 312 -1.04 -1.24 4.74
N ILE A 313 0.17 -1.02 5.25
CA ILE A 313 1.37 -1.77 4.88
C ILE A 313 1.20 -3.25 5.23
N GLY A 314 0.69 -3.55 6.42
CA GLY A 314 0.42 -4.91 6.89
C GLY A 314 -0.48 -5.67 5.92
N LEU A 315 -1.65 -5.13 5.66
CA LEU A 315 -2.71 -5.79 4.88
C LEU A 315 -2.45 -5.79 3.37
N ARG A 316 -1.83 -4.73 2.82
CA ARG A 316 -1.67 -4.58 1.36
C ARG A 316 -0.35 -5.13 0.83
N TYR A 317 0.65 -5.24 1.70
CA TYR A 317 1.98 -5.65 1.29
C TYR A 317 2.56 -6.80 2.12
N LYS A 318 2.69 -6.62 3.46
CA LYS A 318 3.43 -7.57 4.33
C LYS A 318 2.83 -8.97 4.37
N ILE A 319 1.50 -9.11 4.31
CA ILE A 319 0.83 -10.42 4.29
C ILE A 319 1.37 -11.25 3.12
N ARG A 320 1.43 -10.65 1.92
CA ARG A 320 1.91 -11.36 0.74
C ARG A 320 3.42 -11.46 0.67
N ALA A 321 4.13 -10.39 1.02
CA ALA A 321 5.59 -10.36 1.01
C ALA A 321 6.22 -11.44 1.90
N LYS A 322 5.57 -11.79 3.02
CA LYS A 322 6.02 -12.86 3.93
C LYS A 322 5.90 -14.27 3.33
N THR A 323 4.93 -14.51 2.44
CA THR A 323 4.64 -15.82 1.86
C THR A 323 5.35 -16.08 0.53
N MET A 324 6.06 -15.08 -0.02
CA MET A 324 6.75 -15.19 -1.30
C MET A 324 8.27 -15.04 -1.13
N ARG A 325 9.03 -15.58 -2.11
CA ARG A 325 10.50 -15.51 -2.11
C ARG A 325 11.06 -14.11 -2.47
N GLY A 326 10.20 -13.16 -2.78
CA GLY A 326 10.52 -11.80 -3.18
C GLY A 326 9.99 -11.45 -4.57
N PHE A 327 9.98 -10.16 -4.86
CA PHE A 327 9.60 -9.63 -6.17
C PHE A 327 10.76 -9.71 -7.15
N LYS A 328 10.48 -9.97 -8.43
CA LYS A 328 11.52 -10.04 -9.48
C LYS A 328 11.86 -8.68 -10.07
N SER A 329 10.98 -7.70 -9.94
CA SER A 329 11.18 -6.34 -10.43
C SER A 329 10.50 -5.33 -9.53
N TRP A 330 11.02 -4.09 -9.54
CA TRP A 330 10.45 -2.97 -8.81
C TRP A 330 9.05 -2.61 -9.27
N ASP A 331 8.78 -2.67 -10.58
CA ASP A 331 7.44 -2.39 -11.11
C ASP A 331 6.39 -3.30 -10.50
N LYS A 332 6.71 -4.60 -10.34
CA LYS A 332 5.80 -5.55 -9.69
C LYS A 332 5.67 -5.30 -8.19
N ALA A 333 6.76 -4.94 -7.51
CA ALA A 333 6.74 -4.63 -6.08
C ALA A 333 5.88 -3.40 -5.80
N LEU A 334 6.05 -2.34 -6.57
CA LEU A 334 5.33 -1.08 -6.42
C LEU A 334 3.85 -1.17 -6.86
N ALA A 335 3.54 -1.98 -7.86
CA ALA A 335 2.16 -2.11 -8.35
C ALA A 335 1.30 -3.06 -7.50
N HIS A 336 1.90 -4.03 -6.83
CA HIS A 336 1.19 -5.02 -6.02
C HIS A 336 0.28 -4.42 -4.92
N PRO A 337 0.70 -3.42 -4.12
CA PRO A 337 -0.16 -2.81 -3.12
C PRO A 337 -1.43 -2.18 -3.71
N TYR A 338 -1.37 -1.64 -4.92
CA TYR A 338 -2.54 -1.06 -5.60
C TYR A 338 -3.56 -2.11 -6.00
N LEU A 339 -3.12 -3.28 -6.48
CA LEU A 339 -4.03 -4.39 -6.75
C LEU A 339 -4.68 -4.89 -5.45
N SER A 340 -3.90 -4.97 -4.36
CA SER A 340 -4.43 -5.33 -3.04
C SER A 340 -5.44 -4.30 -2.54
N GLU A 341 -5.18 -3.00 -2.74
CA GLU A 341 -6.14 -1.93 -2.41
C GLU A 341 -7.41 -2.03 -3.26
N PHE A 342 -7.27 -2.24 -4.56
CA PHE A 342 -8.39 -2.43 -5.48
C PHE A 342 -9.31 -3.58 -5.05
N LEU A 343 -8.74 -4.72 -4.66
CA LEU A 343 -9.48 -5.91 -4.22
C LEU A 343 -10.22 -5.72 -2.89
N ARG A 344 -9.93 -4.68 -2.12
CA ARG A 344 -10.71 -4.33 -0.92
C ARG A 344 -12.09 -3.75 -1.26
N GLY A 345 -12.32 -3.37 -2.52
CA GLY A 345 -13.58 -2.85 -3.00
C GLY A 345 -13.93 -1.47 -2.45
N GLN A 346 -14.97 -0.89 -2.99
CA GLN A 346 -15.58 0.33 -2.49
C GLN A 346 -17.05 0.03 -2.19
N GLY A 347 -17.54 0.43 -1.00
CA GLY A 347 -18.92 0.14 -0.62
C GLY A 347 -19.28 -1.36 -0.59
N GLY A 348 -18.32 -2.23 -0.26
CA GLY A 348 -18.54 -3.68 -0.21
C GLY A 348 -18.57 -4.39 -1.57
N VAL A 349 -18.21 -3.71 -2.66
CA VAL A 349 -18.17 -4.29 -4.02
C VAL A 349 -16.79 -4.11 -4.65
N CYS A 350 -16.29 -5.16 -5.31
CA CYS A 350 -15.07 -5.13 -6.12
C CYS A 350 -15.38 -5.68 -7.52
N ASP A 351 -15.41 -4.81 -8.51
CA ASP A 351 -15.63 -5.17 -9.90
C ASP A 351 -14.31 -5.38 -10.64
N LEU A 352 -13.93 -6.64 -10.80
CA LEU A 352 -12.70 -7.06 -11.47
C LEU A 352 -12.69 -6.78 -12.98
N SER A 353 -13.84 -6.47 -13.59
CA SER A 353 -13.89 -6.10 -15.01
C SER A 353 -13.18 -4.79 -15.31
N LYS A 354 -12.99 -3.93 -14.29
CA LYS A 354 -12.34 -2.63 -14.42
C LYS A 354 -10.82 -2.68 -14.61
N VAL A 355 -10.17 -3.81 -14.27
CA VAL A 355 -8.70 -3.97 -14.34
C VAL A 355 -8.24 -4.96 -15.40
N VAL A 356 -9.14 -5.42 -16.28
CA VAL A 356 -8.83 -6.43 -17.33
C VAL A 356 -8.82 -5.83 -18.73
#